data_9f7f06edb452ec5ccb89523f723c7ef4
#
_entry.id   9f7f06edb452ec5ccb89523f723c7ef4
#
_cell.length_a   1.000
_cell.length_b   1.000
_cell.length_c   1.000
_cell.angle_alpha   90.00
_cell.angle_beta   90.00
_cell.angle_gamma   90.00
#
_symmetry.space_group_name_H-M   'P 1'
#
loop_
_entity.id
_entity.type
_entity.pdbx_description
1 polymer ?
#
loop_
_entity_poly.entity_id
_entity_poly.type
_entity_poly.pdbx_seq_one_letter_code
_entity_poly.pdbx_strand_id
1 'polypeptide(L)'
;YAAMKNLSDSIVAFEYLPDEDNITIRFTGDPSFLHPDFGDQLAYDFLKVNAPKITIVAPRYNATAFGNGWAWNDYDADYSPERSPMPIYGNLVYFGKKGNRITVTPKAFKDSLVIFSSTEDGRYSIEREKDQNSFTVVKSNRQFNGTAIPFVVKKEMDQLMIPLLEDTLNRVLNYANAVAIDQPNWKKFYSQPTDSLLKIMMHRSDNFFAEQTLLMVGNEKIGVMDDAKIIDTLLKSDMMGMPQKPRWVDGSGLSRYNMMTPEDFIWVLNKMKQEQPWERIKRIFPTGNAGTLGGLYK
;
A
#
# COMPACT_ATOMS: atom_id res chain seq x y z
N TYR A 1 2.93 -6.18 -15.24
CA TYR A 1 2.86 -7.48 -15.89
C TYR A 1 2.76 -8.61 -14.86
N ALA A 2 3.67 -8.67 -13.87
CA ALA A 2 3.66 -9.72 -12.84
C ALA A 2 2.32 -9.78 -12.09
N ALA A 3 1.75 -8.64 -11.72
CA ALA A 3 0.45 -8.55 -11.08
C ALA A 3 -0.69 -9.05 -11.98
N MET A 4 -0.73 -8.60 -13.23
CA MET A 4 -1.74 -9.03 -14.21
C MET A 4 -1.74 -10.53 -14.46
N LYS A 5 -0.61 -11.18 -14.23
CA LYS A 5 -0.43 -12.63 -14.44
C LYS A 5 -0.70 -13.47 -13.19
N ASN A 6 -0.35 -12.97 -12.02
CA ASN A 6 -0.30 -13.76 -10.78
C ASN A 6 -1.39 -13.41 -9.76
N LEU A 7 -2.02 -12.23 -9.87
CA LEU A 7 -3.16 -11.87 -9.03
C LEU A 7 -4.47 -12.26 -9.71
N SER A 8 -5.48 -12.56 -8.92
CA SER A 8 -6.85 -12.78 -9.40
C SER A 8 -7.50 -11.48 -9.88
N ASP A 9 -8.68 -11.55 -10.51
CA ASP A 9 -9.42 -10.39 -11.01
C ASP A 9 -9.79 -9.40 -9.91
N SER A 10 -9.89 -9.88 -8.66
CA SER A 10 -10.07 -9.06 -7.48
C SER A 10 -8.96 -9.33 -6.47
N ILE A 11 -8.55 -8.28 -5.75
CA ILE A 11 -7.51 -8.33 -4.73
C ILE A 11 -8.00 -9.14 -3.54
N VAL A 12 -7.20 -10.07 -3.07
CA VAL A 12 -7.43 -10.74 -1.78
C VAL A 12 -7.04 -9.76 -0.67
N ALA A 13 -8.03 -9.25 0.08
CA ALA A 13 -7.77 -8.33 1.20
C ALA A 13 -7.18 -9.05 2.41
N PHE A 14 -7.71 -10.23 2.69
CA PHE A 14 -7.26 -11.11 3.74
C PHE A 14 -7.76 -12.53 3.51
N GLU A 15 -7.12 -13.46 4.16
CA GLU A 15 -7.59 -14.82 4.30
C GLU A 15 -8.23 -14.99 5.68
N TYR A 16 -9.25 -15.85 5.80
CA TYR A 16 -9.95 -16.04 7.05
C TYR A 16 -10.40 -17.48 7.28
N LEU A 17 -10.46 -17.84 8.56
CA LEU A 17 -11.05 -19.09 9.07
C LEU A 17 -12.22 -18.71 9.96
N PRO A 18 -13.46 -19.02 9.55
CA PRO A 18 -14.62 -18.86 10.44
C PRO A 18 -14.69 -19.99 11.45
N ASP A 19 -15.03 -19.66 12.67
CA ASP A 19 -15.40 -20.56 13.76
C ASP A 19 -16.74 -20.08 14.35
N GLU A 20 -17.36 -20.83 15.26
CA GLU A 20 -18.71 -20.53 15.79
C GLU A 20 -18.83 -19.10 16.34
N ASP A 21 -17.85 -18.65 17.16
CA ASP A 21 -17.85 -17.34 17.81
C ASP A 21 -16.68 -16.44 17.41
N ASN A 22 -15.81 -16.88 16.50
CA ASN A 22 -14.58 -16.18 16.15
C ASN A 22 -14.27 -16.26 14.67
N ILE A 23 -13.67 -15.22 14.13
CA ILE A 23 -13.06 -15.25 12.81
C ILE A 23 -11.57 -15.00 12.98
N THR A 24 -10.74 -15.95 12.55
CA THR A 24 -9.29 -15.77 12.48
C THR A 24 -8.92 -15.19 11.12
N ILE A 25 -8.14 -14.11 11.11
CA ILE A 25 -7.81 -13.34 9.90
C ILE A 25 -6.31 -13.20 9.74
N ARG A 26 -5.86 -13.32 8.49
CA ARG A 26 -4.49 -13.05 8.04
C ARG A 26 -4.52 -12.09 6.86
N PHE A 27 -3.98 -10.88 7.03
CA PHE A 27 -3.88 -9.88 5.97
C PHE A 27 -2.87 -10.29 4.90
N THR A 28 -3.09 -9.82 3.68
CA THR A 28 -2.33 -10.23 2.48
C THR A 28 -1.61 -9.06 1.80
N GLY A 29 -1.57 -7.89 2.45
CA GLY A 29 -0.85 -6.72 1.93
C GLY A 29 -1.69 -5.82 1.01
N ASP A 30 -3.02 -5.94 1.00
CA ASP A 30 -3.92 -5.11 0.18
C ASP A 30 -3.83 -3.63 0.55
N PRO A 31 -3.33 -2.75 -0.35
CA PRO A 31 -3.20 -1.32 -0.07
C PRO A 31 -4.51 -0.54 -0.23
N SER A 32 -5.58 -1.17 -0.71
CA SER A 32 -6.87 -0.52 -0.93
C SER A 32 -7.69 -0.38 0.36
N PHE A 33 -7.29 -1.08 1.45
CA PHE A 33 -8.02 -1.10 2.70
C PHE A 33 -8.07 0.29 3.36
N LEU A 34 -9.29 0.84 3.45
CA LEU A 34 -9.58 2.20 3.95
C LEU A 34 -8.83 3.31 3.20
N HIS A 35 -8.33 3.00 2.01
CA HIS A 35 -7.68 4.00 1.18
C HIS A 35 -8.73 4.96 0.55
N PRO A 36 -8.52 6.30 0.60
CA PRO A 36 -9.53 7.28 0.17
C PRO A 36 -9.90 7.21 -1.33
N ASP A 37 -9.06 6.62 -2.16
CA ASP A 37 -9.34 6.45 -3.59
C ASP A 37 -10.41 5.39 -3.89
N PHE A 38 -10.76 4.56 -2.92
CA PHE A 38 -11.75 3.50 -3.06
C PHE A 38 -12.99 3.83 -2.24
N GLY A 39 -14.11 4.09 -2.92
CA GLY A 39 -15.38 4.43 -2.26
C GLY A 39 -15.98 3.26 -1.49
N ASP A 40 -15.89 2.05 -2.06
CA ASP A 40 -16.43 0.84 -1.44
C ASP A 40 -15.37 0.18 -0.57
N GLN A 41 -15.69 -0.07 0.69
CA GLN A 41 -14.76 -0.64 1.68
C GLN A 41 -15.26 -2.01 2.17
N LEU A 42 -15.43 -2.95 1.22
CA LEU A 42 -16.00 -4.27 1.47
C LEU A 42 -15.29 -5.04 2.60
N ALA A 43 -13.96 -4.95 2.66
CA ALA A 43 -13.18 -5.60 3.70
C ALA A 43 -13.45 -5.00 5.09
N TYR A 44 -13.58 -3.68 5.19
CA TYR A 44 -13.97 -2.99 6.42
C TYR A 44 -15.39 -3.36 6.84
N ASP A 45 -16.34 -3.35 5.92
CA ASP A 45 -17.74 -3.68 6.18
C ASP A 45 -17.87 -5.13 6.67
N PHE A 46 -17.13 -6.06 6.08
CA PHE A 46 -17.05 -7.43 6.54
C PHE A 46 -16.56 -7.53 8.00
N LEU A 47 -15.47 -6.86 8.34
CA LEU A 47 -14.92 -6.86 9.69
C LEU A 47 -15.83 -6.21 10.72
N LYS A 48 -16.63 -5.24 10.30
CA LYS A 48 -17.58 -4.53 11.16
C LYS A 48 -18.77 -5.39 11.55
N VAL A 49 -19.24 -6.25 10.67
CA VAL A 49 -20.56 -6.93 10.79
C VAL A 49 -20.44 -8.41 11.21
N ASN A 50 -19.37 -9.12 10.78
CA ASN A 50 -19.43 -10.58 10.65
C ASN A 50 -18.88 -11.43 11.81
N ALA A 51 -18.50 -10.89 12.95
CA ALA A 51 -18.15 -11.79 14.07
C ALA A 51 -18.23 -11.13 15.44
N PRO A 52 -18.67 -11.86 16.46
CA PRO A 52 -18.57 -11.40 17.84
C PRO A 52 -17.11 -11.23 18.28
N LYS A 53 -16.19 -12.08 17.81
CA LYS A 53 -14.74 -12.01 18.06
C LYS A 53 -13.95 -12.05 16.75
N ILE A 54 -12.88 -11.27 16.68
CA ILE A 54 -11.93 -11.31 15.59
C ILE A 54 -10.55 -11.55 16.18
N THR A 55 -9.85 -12.55 15.66
CA THR A 55 -8.44 -12.83 15.98
C THR A 55 -7.59 -12.57 14.74
N ILE A 56 -6.66 -11.65 14.83
CA ILE A 56 -5.70 -11.39 13.76
C ILE A 56 -4.43 -12.17 14.06
N VAL A 57 -3.94 -12.91 13.10
CA VAL A 57 -2.67 -13.63 13.18
C VAL A 57 -1.63 -12.96 12.30
N ALA A 58 -0.36 -13.06 12.70
CA ALA A 58 0.74 -12.48 11.95
C ALA A 58 0.81 -13.08 10.53
N PRO A 59 0.84 -12.26 9.48
CA PRO A 59 1.04 -12.74 8.12
C PRO A 59 2.49 -13.17 7.91
N ARG A 60 2.74 -13.95 6.86
CA ARG A 60 4.10 -14.25 6.42
C ARG A 60 4.68 -13.05 5.72
N TYR A 61 5.42 -12.25 6.45
CA TYR A 61 6.00 -11.00 5.97
C TYR A 61 7.49 -10.92 6.32
N ASN A 62 8.32 -10.70 5.31
CA ASN A 62 9.78 -10.62 5.44
C ASN A 62 10.35 -9.42 4.65
N ALA A 63 9.54 -8.42 4.34
CA ALA A 63 10.01 -7.20 3.74
C ALA A 63 10.37 -6.16 4.82
N THR A 64 11.20 -5.19 4.46
CA THR A 64 11.52 -4.03 5.31
C THR A 64 10.52 -2.91 5.06
N ALA A 65 10.39 -1.97 6.02
CA ALA A 65 9.52 -0.80 5.87
C ALA A 65 9.88 0.02 4.62
N PHE A 66 11.16 0.26 4.40
CA PHE A 66 11.69 0.91 3.19
C PHE A 66 12.41 -0.08 2.30
N GLY A 67 12.31 0.10 0.98
CA GLY A 67 13.02 -0.70 0.00
C GLY A 67 14.53 -0.42 0.02
N ASN A 68 15.31 -1.42 -0.38
CA ASN A 68 16.77 -1.26 -0.48
C ASN A 68 17.12 -0.22 -1.55
N GLY A 69 17.93 0.78 -1.17
CA GLY A 69 18.36 1.86 -2.06
C GLY A 69 17.37 3.02 -2.21
N TRP A 70 16.32 3.07 -1.37
CA TRP A 70 15.50 4.27 -1.24
C TRP A 70 16.27 5.40 -0.55
N ALA A 71 15.92 6.65 -0.84
CA ALA A 71 16.54 7.78 -0.20
C ALA A 71 16.02 7.94 1.24
N TRP A 72 16.93 7.97 2.21
CA TRP A 72 16.59 8.01 3.63
C TRP A 72 15.85 9.29 4.04
N ASN A 73 16.02 10.38 3.28
CA ASN A 73 15.39 11.67 3.54
C ASN A 73 13.98 11.81 2.95
N ASP A 74 13.48 10.77 2.28
CA ASP A 74 12.12 10.74 1.74
C ASP A 74 11.12 10.09 2.71
N TYR A 75 11.50 9.92 3.97
CA TYR A 75 10.72 9.20 4.99
C TYR A 75 9.37 9.84 5.33
N ASP A 76 9.18 11.12 5.08
CA ASP A 76 7.94 11.88 5.30
C ASP A 76 7.28 12.35 3.98
N ALA A 77 7.82 11.97 2.83
CA ALA A 77 7.24 12.25 1.54
C ALA A 77 6.05 11.31 1.25
N ASP A 78 4.93 11.87 0.79
CA ASP A 78 3.69 11.17 0.51
C ASP A 78 3.81 10.06 -0.55
N TYR A 79 4.86 10.13 -1.38
CA TYR A 79 5.18 9.11 -2.39
C TYR A 79 6.05 7.95 -1.85
N SER A 80 6.47 7.98 -0.58
CA SER A 80 7.36 6.98 0.04
C SER A 80 6.81 6.43 1.37
N PRO A 81 5.53 5.98 1.46
CA PRO A 81 5.02 5.33 2.65
C PRO A 81 5.76 4.03 2.96
N GLU A 82 5.92 3.75 4.24
CA GLU A 82 6.49 2.50 4.71
C GLU A 82 5.60 1.31 4.29
N ARG A 83 6.21 0.24 3.79
CA ARG A 83 5.53 -1.01 3.45
C ARG A 83 5.07 -1.74 4.71
N SER A 84 3.94 -2.42 4.62
CA SER A 84 3.40 -3.20 5.75
C SER A 84 2.65 -4.45 5.30
N PRO A 85 2.53 -5.45 6.19
CA PRO A 85 1.74 -6.63 5.89
C PRO A 85 0.23 -6.37 5.93
N MET A 86 -0.18 -5.28 6.58
CA MET A 86 -1.57 -4.84 6.71
C MET A 86 -1.64 -3.33 6.42
N PRO A 87 -1.57 -2.91 5.15
CA PRO A 87 -1.79 -1.51 4.79
C PRO A 87 -3.15 -1.02 5.27
N ILE A 88 -3.17 0.21 5.80
CA ILE A 88 -4.40 0.86 6.22
C ILE A 88 -4.29 2.36 5.93
N TYR A 89 -5.30 2.94 5.29
CA TYR A 89 -5.28 4.35 4.85
C TYR A 89 -4.08 4.69 3.92
N GLY A 90 -3.54 3.71 3.19
CA GLY A 90 -2.33 3.90 2.37
C GLY A 90 -1.06 4.14 3.19
N ASN A 91 -1.06 3.79 4.49
CA ASN A 91 -0.02 4.11 5.47
C ASN A 91 0.29 5.62 5.56
N LEU A 92 -0.73 6.44 5.34
CA LEU A 92 -0.68 7.91 5.35
C LEU A 92 -1.60 8.48 6.43
N VAL A 93 -1.17 9.60 7.02
CA VAL A 93 -2.02 10.50 7.80
C VAL A 93 -2.43 11.66 6.92
N TYR A 94 -3.72 11.81 6.71
CA TYR A 94 -4.29 12.88 5.89
C TYR A 94 -4.65 14.08 6.78
N PHE A 95 -4.11 15.22 6.44
CA PHE A 95 -4.36 16.49 7.10
C PHE A 95 -5.21 17.38 6.22
N GLY A 96 -6.28 17.92 6.78
CA GLY A 96 -7.15 18.89 6.14
C GLY A 96 -7.44 20.07 7.06
N LYS A 97 -8.28 20.99 6.62
CA LYS A 97 -8.74 22.14 7.40
C LYS A 97 -10.24 22.32 7.28
N LYS A 98 -10.91 22.42 8.41
CA LYS A 98 -12.33 22.77 8.49
C LYS A 98 -12.49 24.02 9.38
N GLY A 99 -12.79 25.16 8.75
CA GLY A 99 -12.72 26.44 9.44
C GLY A 99 -11.28 26.71 9.94
N ASN A 100 -11.12 26.95 11.22
CA ASN A 100 -9.81 27.19 11.87
C ASN A 100 -9.18 25.93 12.48
N ARG A 101 -9.84 24.77 12.35
CA ARG A 101 -9.38 23.49 12.94
C ARG A 101 -8.71 22.62 11.90
N ILE A 102 -7.60 21.99 12.29
CA ILE A 102 -6.98 20.92 11.53
C ILE A 102 -7.83 19.66 11.68
N THR A 103 -8.09 18.99 10.58
CA THR A 103 -8.68 17.65 10.57
C THR A 103 -7.59 16.64 10.29
N VAL A 104 -7.67 15.49 10.94
CA VAL A 104 -6.70 14.38 10.84
C VAL A 104 -7.43 13.07 10.59
N THR A 105 -6.96 12.32 9.64
CA THR A 105 -7.45 10.96 9.35
C THR A 105 -6.25 10.03 9.16
N PRO A 106 -6.13 8.90 9.86
CA PRO A 106 -7.03 8.39 10.93
C PRO A 106 -7.07 9.26 12.18
N LYS A 107 -8.18 9.18 12.92
CA LYS A 107 -8.40 9.98 14.14
C LYS A 107 -7.39 9.68 15.25
N ALA A 108 -6.88 8.47 15.31
CA ALA A 108 -5.89 8.01 16.27
C ALA A 108 -4.65 8.91 16.35
N PHE A 109 -4.30 9.60 15.26
CA PHE A 109 -3.16 10.53 15.23
C PHE A 109 -3.50 11.96 15.69
N LYS A 110 -4.72 12.24 16.13
CA LYS A 110 -5.14 13.59 16.51
C LYS A 110 -4.33 14.16 17.68
N ASP A 111 -4.00 13.31 18.64
CA ASP A 111 -3.27 13.71 19.86
C ASP A 111 -1.74 13.71 19.65
N SER A 112 -1.29 13.31 18.46
CA SER A 112 0.13 13.32 18.05
C SER A 112 0.57 14.65 17.41
N LEU A 113 -0.25 15.69 17.48
CA LEU A 113 0.01 16.98 16.86
C LEU A 113 0.64 17.98 17.85
N VAL A 114 1.76 18.58 17.44
CA VAL A 114 2.33 19.77 18.07
C VAL A 114 2.06 20.96 17.14
N ILE A 115 1.23 21.90 17.60
CA ILE A 115 0.74 22.98 16.74
C ILE A 115 1.39 24.32 17.13
N PHE A 116 2.05 24.94 16.17
CA PHE A 116 2.58 26.29 16.26
C PHE A 116 1.80 27.24 15.35
N SER A 117 1.71 28.51 15.74
CA SER A 117 1.15 29.56 14.89
C SER A 117 2.30 30.47 14.45
N SER A 118 2.50 30.64 13.15
CA SER A 118 3.41 31.64 12.61
C SER A 118 2.68 32.96 12.44
N THR A 119 3.31 34.06 12.86
CA THR A 119 2.85 35.42 12.61
C THR A 119 3.37 35.96 11.28
N GLU A 120 4.28 35.26 10.63
CA GLU A 120 4.88 35.64 9.34
C GLU A 120 4.07 35.09 8.16
N ASP A 121 4.27 35.70 6.98
CA ASP A 121 3.70 35.23 5.69
C ASP A 121 4.27 33.89 5.22
N GLY A 122 4.64 33.01 6.13
CA GLY A 122 5.14 31.67 5.89
C GLY A 122 4.11 30.75 5.23
N ARG A 123 4.58 29.65 4.67
CA ARG A 123 3.70 28.57 4.18
C ARG A 123 3.20 27.74 5.35
N TYR A 124 2.00 27.19 5.19
CA TYR A 124 1.52 26.13 6.06
C TYR A 124 2.41 24.90 5.87
N SER A 125 2.99 24.34 6.92
CA SER A 125 3.78 23.12 6.84
C SER A 125 3.33 22.11 7.88
N ILE A 126 3.47 20.84 7.52
CA ILE A 126 3.31 19.71 8.43
C ILE A 126 4.48 18.78 8.17
N GLU A 127 5.20 18.46 9.23
CA GLU A 127 6.40 17.63 9.19
C GLU A 127 6.27 16.53 10.24
N ARG A 128 6.78 15.35 9.97
CA ARG A 128 6.79 14.23 10.91
C ARG A 128 8.20 14.07 11.49
N GLU A 129 8.29 13.78 12.78
CA GLU A 129 9.53 13.29 13.37
C GLU A 129 9.94 11.95 12.71
N LYS A 130 11.24 11.81 12.42
CA LYS A 130 11.73 10.72 11.57
C LYS A 130 11.30 9.32 12.05
N ASP A 131 11.46 9.02 13.32
CA ASP A 131 11.23 7.67 13.86
C ASP A 131 9.99 7.58 14.76
N GLN A 132 9.12 8.60 14.69
CA GLN A 132 7.95 8.73 15.56
C GLN A 132 6.73 9.22 14.77
N ASN A 133 5.55 8.88 15.27
CA ASN A 133 4.29 9.38 14.77
C ASN A 133 3.88 10.68 15.49
N SER A 134 4.80 11.62 15.58
CA SER A 134 4.61 12.98 16.09
C SER A 134 4.70 13.96 14.94
N PHE A 135 3.73 14.87 14.82
CA PHE A 135 3.59 15.77 13.69
C PHE A 135 3.64 17.21 14.15
N THR A 136 4.60 17.98 13.65
CA THR A 136 4.71 19.42 13.87
C THR A 136 3.93 20.15 12.80
N VAL A 137 2.95 20.94 13.23
CA VAL A 137 2.08 21.74 12.35
C VAL A 137 2.40 23.21 12.55
N VAL A 138 2.90 23.88 11.52
CA VAL A 138 3.09 25.34 11.52
C VAL A 138 1.95 25.96 10.72
N LYS A 139 1.04 26.65 11.43
CA LYS A 139 -0.09 27.36 10.82
C LYS A 139 0.38 28.68 10.20
N SER A 140 -0.19 29.03 9.06
CA SER A 140 -0.02 30.34 8.44
C SER A 140 -1.36 30.92 8.00
N ASN A 141 -1.35 32.16 7.53
CA ASN A 141 -2.53 32.83 6.97
C ASN A 141 -2.84 32.41 5.53
N ARG A 142 -1.96 31.63 4.90
CA ARG A 142 -2.17 31.12 3.54
C ARG A 142 -3.19 30.01 3.51
N GLN A 143 -3.77 29.81 2.34
CA GLN A 143 -4.68 28.69 2.09
C GLN A 143 -3.94 27.37 2.29
N PHE A 144 -4.57 26.44 3.01
CA PHE A 144 -4.12 25.07 3.18
C PHE A 144 -5.09 24.13 2.47
N ASN A 145 -4.62 23.44 1.44
CA ASN A 145 -5.41 22.55 0.62
C ASN A 145 -5.37 21.09 1.11
N GLY A 146 -4.72 20.86 2.25
CA GLY A 146 -4.48 19.52 2.77
C GLY A 146 -3.11 18.97 2.34
N THR A 147 -2.67 17.96 3.06
CA THR A 147 -1.47 17.16 2.75
C THR A 147 -1.61 15.77 3.35
N ALA A 148 -0.82 14.84 2.89
CA ALA A 148 -0.70 13.51 3.49
C ALA A 148 0.77 13.28 3.86
N ILE A 149 1.00 12.65 5.01
CA ILE A 149 2.33 12.34 5.52
C ILE A 149 2.36 10.86 5.91
N PRO A 150 3.35 10.08 5.48
CA PRO A 150 3.51 8.70 5.91
C PRO A 150 3.61 8.60 7.44
N PHE A 151 2.96 7.61 8.02
CA PHE A 151 3.22 7.28 9.43
C PHE A 151 4.27 6.18 9.54
N VAL A 152 5.00 6.16 10.67
CA VAL A 152 5.95 5.09 10.97
C VAL A 152 5.20 3.81 11.27
N VAL A 153 5.41 2.78 10.45
CA VAL A 153 4.90 1.44 10.70
C VAL A 153 5.79 0.75 11.73
N LYS A 154 5.24 0.39 12.87
CA LYS A 154 5.99 -0.34 13.91
C LYS A 154 6.23 -1.77 13.46
N LYS A 155 7.36 -2.34 13.84
CA LYS A 155 7.76 -3.70 13.49
C LYS A 155 6.71 -4.73 13.91
N GLU A 156 6.21 -4.59 15.13
CA GLU A 156 5.18 -5.47 15.66
C GLU A 156 3.80 -4.86 15.42
N MET A 157 2.89 -5.63 14.88
CA MET A 157 1.55 -5.15 14.48
C MET A 157 0.72 -4.63 15.66
N ASP A 158 0.90 -5.19 16.85
CA ASP A 158 0.21 -4.79 18.08
C ASP A 158 0.64 -3.42 18.61
N GLN A 159 1.78 -2.88 18.15
CA GLN A 159 2.25 -1.56 18.58
C GLN A 159 1.54 -0.40 17.86
N LEU A 160 0.99 -0.62 16.65
CA LEU A 160 0.28 0.41 15.90
C LEU A 160 -0.88 -0.13 15.07
N MET A 161 -0.64 -1.13 14.21
CA MET A 161 -1.61 -1.51 13.17
C MET A 161 -2.89 -2.09 13.79
N ILE A 162 -2.76 -2.90 14.82
CA ILE A 162 -3.94 -3.47 15.54
C ILE A 162 -4.68 -2.36 16.30
N PRO A 163 -4.05 -1.52 17.15
CA PRO A 163 -4.72 -0.37 17.78
C PRO A 163 -5.39 0.57 16.78
N LEU A 164 -4.78 0.83 15.63
CA LEU A 164 -5.35 1.68 14.60
C LEU A 164 -6.60 1.05 13.97
N LEU A 165 -6.59 -0.26 13.75
CA LEU A 165 -7.75 -0.99 13.26
C LEU A 165 -8.86 -1.05 14.31
N GLU A 166 -8.53 -1.24 15.59
CA GLU A 166 -9.46 -1.22 16.72
C GLU A 166 -10.18 0.14 16.84
N ASP A 167 -9.41 1.25 16.77
CA ASP A 167 -9.98 2.61 16.77
C ASP A 167 -10.94 2.82 15.57
N THR A 168 -10.53 2.33 14.40
CA THR A 168 -11.33 2.46 13.18
C THR A 168 -12.61 1.64 13.21
N LEU A 169 -12.55 0.41 13.71
CA LEU A 169 -13.70 -0.49 13.85
C LEU A 169 -14.55 -0.18 15.09
N ASN A 170 -14.02 0.63 16.01
CA ASN A 170 -14.57 0.87 17.34
C ASN A 170 -14.86 -0.44 18.10
N ARG A 171 -13.88 -1.35 18.09
CA ARG A 171 -13.98 -2.65 18.77
C ARG A 171 -12.61 -3.22 19.11
N VAL A 172 -12.54 -4.03 20.16
CA VAL A 172 -11.33 -4.76 20.56
C VAL A 172 -11.11 -5.95 19.65
N LEU A 173 -9.85 -6.19 19.29
CA LEU A 173 -9.41 -7.31 18.48
C LEU A 173 -8.43 -8.18 19.29
N ASN A 174 -8.44 -9.48 19.02
CA ASN A 174 -7.38 -10.35 19.50
C ASN A 174 -6.23 -10.34 18.50
N TYR A 175 -5.00 -10.32 18.98
CA TYR A 175 -3.81 -10.47 18.14
C TYR A 175 -2.94 -11.63 18.64
N ALA A 176 -2.58 -12.52 17.75
CA ALA A 176 -1.62 -13.59 18.00
C ALA A 176 -0.38 -13.36 17.14
N ASN A 177 0.73 -13.03 17.81
CA ASN A 177 2.04 -12.84 17.15
C ASN A 177 2.66 -14.19 16.74
N ALA A 178 1.87 -15.03 16.10
CA ALA A 178 2.30 -16.32 15.56
C ALA A 178 1.80 -16.38 14.11
N VAL A 179 2.68 -16.78 13.20
CA VAL A 179 2.27 -17.07 11.84
C VAL A 179 1.34 -18.28 11.89
N ALA A 180 0.11 -18.10 11.45
CA ALA A 180 -0.84 -19.20 11.40
C ALA A 180 -0.28 -20.34 10.54
N ILE A 181 -0.40 -21.57 11.06
CA ILE A 181 -0.08 -22.78 10.30
C ILE A 181 -1.04 -22.83 9.11
N ASP A 182 -0.52 -23.13 7.92
CA ASP A 182 -1.37 -23.33 6.77
C ASP A 182 -2.33 -24.49 7.03
N GLN A 183 -3.60 -24.15 7.04
CA GLN A 183 -4.68 -25.12 7.10
C GLN A 183 -5.40 -25.10 5.75
N PRO A 184 -5.88 -26.25 5.26
CA PRO A 184 -6.50 -26.33 3.93
C PRO A 184 -7.80 -25.53 3.79
N ASN A 185 -8.34 -25.01 4.88
CA ASN A 185 -9.67 -24.40 4.94
C ASN A 185 -9.69 -22.87 4.96
N TRP A 186 -8.54 -22.20 4.78
CA TRP A 186 -8.52 -20.75 4.66
C TRP A 186 -9.37 -20.29 3.47
N LYS A 187 -10.33 -19.39 3.73
CA LYS A 187 -11.14 -18.72 2.71
C LYS A 187 -10.52 -17.38 2.37
N LYS A 188 -10.63 -16.96 1.11
CA LYS A 188 -10.18 -15.65 0.66
C LYS A 188 -11.34 -14.67 0.68
N PHE A 189 -11.11 -13.48 1.25
CA PHE A 189 -12.01 -12.34 1.13
C PHE A 189 -11.44 -11.37 0.10
N TYR A 190 -12.26 -10.96 -0.85
CA TYR A 190 -11.85 -10.09 -1.95
C TYR A 190 -12.34 -8.66 -1.72
N SER A 191 -11.47 -7.67 -2.00
CA SER A 191 -11.78 -6.25 -1.88
C SER A 191 -12.09 -5.63 -3.24
N GLN A 192 -11.11 -4.97 -3.83
CA GLN A 192 -11.23 -4.19 -5.05
C GLN A 192 -10.90 -5.03 -6.31
N PRO A 193 -11.44 -4.65 -7.48
CA PRO A 193 -10.92 -5.18 -8.74
C PRO A 193 -9.43 -4.87 -8.90
N THR A 194 -8.63 -5.87 -9.23
CA THR A 194 -7.17 -5.72 -9.40
C THR A 194 -6.83 -4.64 -10.44
N ASP A 195 -7.58 -4.58 -11.54
CA ASP A 195 -7.38 -3.57 -12.58
C ASP A 195 -7.63 -2.14 -12.09
N SER A 196 -8.51 -1.94 -11.08
CA SER A 196 -8.75 -0.62 -10.46
C SER A 196 -7.52 -0.13 -9.72
N LEU A 197 -6.87 -1.01 -8.93
CA LEU A 197 -5.61 -0.70 -8.25
C LEU A 197 -4.51 -0.40 -9.27
N LEU A 198 -4.32 -1.29 -10.25
CA LEU A 198 -3.28 -1.14 -11.28
C LEU A 198 -3.45 0.13 -12.10
N LYS A 199 -4.71 0.52 -12.39
CA LYS A 199 -5.00 1.77 -13.09
C LYS A 199 -4.55 3.00 -12.28
N ILE A 200 -4.93 3.08 -11.00
CA ILE A 200 -4.51 4.20 -10.13
C ILE A 200 -3.00 4.23 -10.02
N MET A 201 -2.37 3.08 -9.75
CA MET A 201 -0.92 2.92 -9.69
C MET A 201 -0.22 3.49 -10.93
N MET A 202 -0.67 3.12 -12.11
CA MET A 202 -0.05 3.56 -13.37
C MET A 202 -0.37 5.02 -13.72
N HIS A 203 -1.59 5.48 -13.46
CA HIS A 203 -2.01 6.86 -13.80
C HIS A 203 -1.39 7.91 -12.88
N ARG A 204 -1.16 7.59 -11.62
CA ARG A 204 -0.59 8.50 -10.62
C ARG A 204 0.90 8.27 -10.40
N SER A 205 1.45 7.17 -10.92
CA SER A 205 2.80 6.69 -10.59
C SER A 205 2.94 6.44 -9.07
N ASP A 206 1.99 5.68 -8.51
CA ASP A 206 1.90 5.43 -7.09
C ASP A 206 2.90 4.36 -6.65
N ASN A 207 3.92 4.79 -5.93
CA ASN A 207 4.99 3.90 -5.48
C ASN A 207 4.50 2.91 -4.43
N PHE A 208 3.63 3.34 -3.52
CA PHE A 208 3.11 2.47 -2.47
C PHE A 208 2.27 1.33 -3.03
N PHE A 209 1.41 1.66 -3.99
CA PHE A 209 0.63 0.63 -4.67
C PHE A 209 1.52 -0.34 -5.45
N ALA A 210 2.60 0.15 -6.07
CA ALA A 210 3.54 -0.71 -6.78
C ALA A 210 4.29 -1.66 -5.84
N GLU A 211 4.78 -1.16 -4.71
CA GLU A 211 5.45 -1.97 -3.69
C GLU A 211 4.53 -3.03 -3.09
N GLN A 212 3.35 -2.62 -2.63
CA GLN A 212 2.38 -3.54 -2.04
C GLN A 212 1.87 -4.57 -3.07
N THR A 213 1.71 -4.16 -4.34
CA THR A 213 1.36 -5.08 -5.42
C THR A 213 2.42 -6.17 -5.62
N LEU A 214 3.71 -5.82 -5.55
CA LEU A 214 4.79 -6.80 -5.61
C LEU A 214 4.74 -7.77 -4.42
N LEU A 215 4.49 -7.27 -3.23
CA LEU A 215 4.34 -8.09 -2.02
C LEU A 215 3.11 -9.00 -2.08
N MET A 216 1.98 -8.52 -2.61
CA MET A 216 0.79 -9.35 -2.85
C MET A 216 1.08 -10.48 -3.87
N VAL A 217 1.84 -10.19 -4.95
CA VAL A 217 2.30 -11.22 -5.89
C VAL A 217 3.17 -12.25 -5.16
N GLY A 218 4.02 -11.81 -4.23
CA GLY A 218 4.80 -12.70 -3.36
C GLY A 218 3.90 -13.61 -2.52
N ASN A 219 2.90 -13.03 -1.84
CA ASN A 219 1.94 -13.79 -1.06
C ASN A 219 1.23 -14.86 -1.89
N GLU A 220 0.71 -14.50 -3.07
CA GLU A 220 -0.03 -15.42 -3.93
C GLU A 220 0.86 -16.51 -4.58
N LYS A 221 2.05 -16.16 -5.04
CA LYS A 221 2.91 -17.06 -5.83
C LYS A 221 3.83 -17.93 -4.99
N ILE A 222 4.34 -17.41 -3.86
CA ILE A 222 5.32 -18.11 -3.00
C ILE A 222 4.91 -18.19 -1.54
N GLY A 223 3.70 -17.74 -1.18
CA GLY A 223 3.14 -17.84 0.16
C GLY A 223 3.79 -16.93 1.20
N VAL A 224 4.56 -15.92 0.78
CA VAL A 224 5.22 -14.95 1.67
C VAL A 224 5.36 -13.60 0.98
N MET A 225 5.11 -12.53 1.71
CA MET A 225 5.39 -11.15 1.29
C MET A 225 6.88 -10.85 1.52
N ASP A 226 7.69 -11.11 0.49
CA ASP A 226 9.15 -10.95 0.49
C ASP A 226 9.56 -10.45 -0.90
N ASP A 227 9.96 -9.19 -0.99
CA ASP A 227 10.30 -8.53 -2.26
C ASP A 227 11.48 -9.19 -2.98
N ALA A 228 12.54 -9.52 -2.25
CA ALA A 228 13.73 -10.13 -2.84
C ALA A 228 13.44 -11.53 -3.39
N LYS A 229 12.69 -12.35 -2.63
CA LYS A 229 12.34 -13.71 -3.06
C LYS A 229 11.39 -13.72 -4.24
N ILE A 230 10.38 -12.85 -4.23
CA ILE A 230 9.44 -12.81 -5.35
C ILE A 230 10.11 -12.29 -6.62
N ILE A 231 10.97 -11.27 -6.54
CA ILE A 231 11.74 -10.78 -7.69
C ILE A 231 12.61 -11.91 -8.27
N ASP A 232 13.38 -12.62 -7.43
CA ASP A 232 14.20 -13.76 -7.88
C ASP A 232 13.35 -14.85 -8.54
N THR A 233 12.19 -15.16 -7.97
CA THR A 233 11.25 -16.15 -8.52
C THR A 233 10.70 -15.70 -9.88
N LEU A 234 10.29 -14.43 -10.01
CA LEU A 234 9.76 -13.88 -11.25
C LEU A 234 10.81 -13.85 -12.35
N LEU A 235 12.05 -13.50 -12.04
CA LEU A 235 13.17 -13.50 -12.99
C LEU A 235 13.47 -14.91 -13.52
N LYS A 236 13.29 -15.94 -12.69
CA LYS A 236 13.49 -17.35 -13.06
C LYS A 236 12.27 -18.02 -13.71
N SER A 237 11.11 -17.36 -13.70
CA SER A 237 9.86 -17.91 -14.23
C SER A 237 9.23 -16.97 -15.25
N ASP A 238 8.41 -16.03 -14.82
CA ASP A 238 7.58 -15.19 -15.70
C ASP A 238 8.40 -14.25 -16.58
N MET A 239 9.60 -13.87 -16.13
CA MET A 239 10.55 -13.01 -16.85
C MET A 239 11.70 -13.82 -17.50
N MET A 240 11.62 -15.13 -17.47
CA MET A 240 12.62 -15.97 -18.13
C MET A 240 12.64 -15.71 -19.64
N GLY A 241 13.85 -15.47 -20.16
CA GLY A 241 14.05 -15.12 -21.58
C GLY A 241 14.13 -13.61 -21.85
N MET A 242 14.22 -12.77 -20.82
CA MET A 242 14.60 -11.36 -21.01
C MET A 242 15.96 -11.27 -21.71
N PRO A 243 16.14 -10.31 -22.63
CA PRO A 243 17.38 -10.17 -23.42
C PRO A 243 18.61 -9.96 -22.56
N GLN A 244 18.46 -9.16 -21.49
CA GLN A 244 19.49 -8.91 -20.49
C GLN A 244 19.00 -9.36 -19.12
N LYS A 245 19.93 -9.60 -18.20
CA LYS A 245 19.56 -9.87 -16.80
C LYS A 245 19.44 -8.53 -16.06
N PRO A 246 18.21 -8.04 -15.76
CA PRO A 246 18.06 -6.78 -15.06
C PRO A 246 18.56 -6.88 -13.63
N ARG A 247 18.99 -5.78 -13.07
CA ARG A 247 19.04 -5.61 -11.62
C ARG A 247 17.71 -5.00 -11.18
N TRP A 248 16.82 -5.84 -10.72
CA TRP A 248 15.50 -5.46 -10.23
C TRP A 248 15.50 -5.57 -8.71
N VAL A 249 15.14 -4.51 -7.99
CA VAL A 249 15.33 -4.38 -6.54
C VAL A 249 14.02 -4.11 -5.80
N ASP A 250 13.07 -3.37 -6.40
CA ASP A 250 11.80 -3.00 -5.77
C ASP A 250 10.64 -2.97 -6.77
N GLY A 251 9.42 -2.75 -6.26
CA GLY A 251 8.21 -2.69 -7.09
C GLY A 251 7.98 -1.34 -7.76
N SER A 252 8.44 -0.26 -7.15
CA SER A 252 8.11 1.11 -7.52
C SER A 252 9.10 1.78 -8.46
N GLY A 253 10.36 1.38 -8.38
CA GLY A 253 11.45 2.09 -9.06
C GLY A 253 12.09 3.21 -8.21
N LEU A 254 11.69 3.38 -6.94
CA LEU A 254 12.35 4.32 -6.02
C LEU A 254 13.80 3.95 -5.76
N SER A 255 14.10 2.66 -5.80
CA SER A 255 15.47 2.17 -5.62
C SER A 255 16.40 2.68 -6.72
N ARG A 256 17.45 3.37 -6.32
CA ARG A 256 18.53 3.80 -7.23
C ARG A 256 19.39 2.65 -7.76
N TYR A 257 19.14 1.43 -7.27
CA TYR A 257 19.86 0.24 -7.69
C TYR A 257 19.16 -0.53 -8.80
N ASN A 258 17.92 -0.15 -9.19
CA ASN A 258 17.27 -0.74 -10.34
C ASN A 258 18.04 -0.41 -11.63
N MET A 259 18.32 -1.43 -12.44
CA MET A 259 18.93 -1.27 -13.75
C MET A 259 18.27 -2.20 -14.75
N MET A 260 17.68 -1.63 -15.78
CA MET A 260 17.06 -2.33 -16.91
C MET A 260 17.52 -1.69 -18.22
N THR A 261 17.65 -2.49 -19.24
CA THR A 261 17.96 -1.96 -20.58
C THR A 261 16.67 -1.56 -21.31
N PRO A 262 16.73 -0.65 -22.30
CA PRO A 262 15.57 -0.36 -23.14
C PRO A 262 15.01 -1.62 -23.83
N GLU A 263 15.86 -2.57 -24.17
CA GLU A 263 15.47 -3.85 -24.78
C GLU A 263 14.62 -4.70 -23.82
N ASP A 264 14.96 -4.70 -22.52
CA ASP A 264 14.16 -5.40 -21.48
C ASP A 264 12.76 -4.79 -21.37
N PHE A 265 12.63 -3.46 -21.43
CA PHE A 265 11.33 -2.79 -21.43
C PHE A 265 10.47 -3.19 -22.63
N ILE A 266 11.08 -3.20 -23.84
CA ILE A 266 10.39 -3.63 -25.07
C ILE A 266 9.96 -5.10 -24.94
N TRP A 267 10.81 -5.95 -24.40
CA TRP A 267 10.51 -7.37 -24.19
C TRP A 267 9.30 -7.54 -23.25
N VAL A 268 9.29 -6.86 -22.10
CA VAL A 268 8.16 -6.93 -21.14
C VAL A 268 6.86 -6.43 -21.77
N LEU A 269 6.91 -5.30 -22.51
CA LEU A 269 5.73 -4.74 -23.20
C LEU A 269 5.19 -5.69 -24.27
N ASN A 270 6.06 -6.32 -25.05
CA ASN A 270 5.66 -7.30 -26.04
C ASN A 270 5.06 -8.56 -25.40
N LYS A 271 5.67 -9.06 -24.33
CA LYS A 271 5.16 -10.18 -23.58
C LYS A 271 3.79 -9.87 -22.96
N MET A 272 3.63 -8.69 -22.38
CA MET A 272 2.35 -8.22 -21.87
C MET A 272 1.28 -8.19 -22.97
N LYS A 273 1.62 -7.66 -24.16
CA LYS A 273 0.71 -7.60 -25.30
C LYS A 273 0.31 -8.99 -25.81
N GLN A 274 1.20 -9.97 -25.72
CA GLN A 274 0.93 -11.36 -26.13
C GLN A 274 0.04 -12.11 -25.13
N GLU A 275 0.22 -11.87 -23.83
CA GLU A 275 -0.41 -12.64 -22.76
C GLU A 275 -1.65 -11.97 -22.15
N GLN A 276 -1.87 -10.68 -22.40
CA GLN A 276 -3.00 -9.92 -21.84
C GLN A 276 -3.86 -9.30 -22.95
N PRO A 277 -5.19 -9.22 -22.75
CA PRO A 277 -6.07 -8.53 -23.69
C PRO A 277 -5.65 -7.07 -23.87
N TRP A 278 -5.52 -6.64 -25.13
CA TRP A 278 -5.09 -5.28 -25.45
C TRP A 278 -5.95 -4.19 -24.82
N GLU A 279 -7.27 -4.41 -24.74
CA GLU A 279 -8.21 -3.48 -24.12
C GLU A 279 -8.00 -3.37 -22.60
N ARG A 280 -7.56 -4.45 -21.95
CA ARG A 280 -7.18 -4.43 -20.52
C ARG A 280 -5.94 -3.56 -20.32
N ILE A 281 -4.91 -3.73 -21.15
CA ILE A 281 -3.68 -2.93 -21.08
C ILE A 281 -4.01 -1.45 -21.24
N LYS A 282 -4.80 -1.07 -22.26
CA LYS A 282 -5.19 0.32 -22.52
C LYS A 282 -5.99 0.97 -21.39
N ARG A 283 -6.76 0.19 -20.63
CA ARG A 283 -7.51 0.70 -19.46
C ARG A 283 -6.60 0.98 -18.26
N ILE A 284 -5.54 0.20 -18.09
CA ILE A 284 -4.62 0.31 -16.97
C ILE A 284 -3.59 1.41 -17.20
N PHE A 285 -3.04 1.51 -18.41
CA PHE A 285 -2.01 2.50 -18.71
C PHE A 285 -2.60 3.89 -19.03
N PRO A 286 -1.95 4.98 -18.59
CA PRO A 286 -2.37 6.32 -18.98
C PRO A 286 -2.19 6.52 -20.48
N THR A 287 -3.21 7.06 -21.11
CA THR A 287 -3.17 7.54 -22.49
C THR A 287 -3.02 9.06 -22.52
N GLY A 288 -2.80 9.67 -23.70
CA GLY A 288 -2.64 11.12 -23.80
C GLY A 288 -3.73 11.89 -23.06
N ASN A 289 -3.36 12.94 -22.36
CA ASN A 289 -4.19 13.76 -21.45
C ASN A 289 -4.71 13.05 -20.17
N ALA A 290 -4.22 11.87 -19.81
CA ALA A 290 -4.62 11.17 -18.59
C ALA A 290 -3.44 10.94 -17.65
N GLY A 291 -3.71 10.94 -16.33
CA GLY A 291 -2.71 10.65 -15.31
C GLY A 291 -1.50 11.59 -15.40
N THR A 292 -0.30 11.03 -15.25
CA THR A 292 0.98 11.77 -15.35
C THR A 292 1.27 12.31 -16.74
N LEU A 293 0.51 11.89 -17.75
CA LEU A 293 0.60 12.42 -19.12
C LEU A 293 -0.36 13.59 -19.37
N GLY A 294 -1.10 14.03 -18.34
CA GLY A 294 -2.01 15.17 -18.40
C GLY A 294 -1.29 16.44 -18.85
N GLY A 295 -1.76 17.04 -19.95
CA GLY A 295 -1.18 18.27 -20.52
C GLY A 295 0.08 18.08 -21.36
N LEU A 296 0.67 16.88 -21.43
CA LEU A 296 1.88 16.61 -22.23
C LEU A 296 1.55 16.34 -23.71
N TYR A 297 0.40 15.75 -23.99
CA TYR A 297 -0.06 15.43 -25.34
C TYR A 297 -1.51 15.91 -25.51
N LYS A 298 -1.78 16.61 -26.60
CA LYS A 298 -3.13 17.03 -26.99
C LYS A 298 -3.76 16.02 -27.94
#